data_91bb2dcf0f8bdabc56432b83a0362992
#
_entry.id   91bb2dcf0f8bdabc56432b83a0362992
#
_cell.length_a   1.000
_cell.length_b   1.000
_cell.length_c   1.000
_cell.angle_alpha   90.00
_cell.angle_beta   90.00
_cell.angle_gamma   90.00
#
_symmetry.space_group_name_H-M   'P 1'
#
loop_
_entity.id
_entity.type
_entity.pdbx_description
1 polymer ?
#
loop_
_entity_poly.entity_id
_entity_poly.type
_entity_poly.pdbx_seq_one_letter_code
_entity_poly.pdbx_strand_id
1 'polypeptide(L)'
;VKPLPGDSPDMDFQAVANFQQQTSNLLRETSLGRKNLDEAEERLRYIEAALPRTTRVTQAHFQEFERLEKELATLKMRLMGDPILQQKNESVSPSITSRVGGVAYGHWDTRQQPTETQKAQIESAARDYQAYKGDLKSFMDDLEAFQSELQKAGAPWTPGQKLD
;
A
#
# COMPACT_ATOMS: atom_id res chain seq x y z
N VAL A 1 16.79 18.71 20.83
CA VAL A 1 17.23 17.60 21.69
C VAL A 1 18.59 17.95 22.25
N LYS A 2 18.76 17.90 23.59
CA LYS A 2 20.06 18.14 24.23
C LYS A 2 20.92 16.86 24.12
N PRO A 3 22.20 16.95 23.74
CA PRO A 3 23.10 15.81 23.74
C PRO A 3 23.21 15.22 25.16
N LEU A 4 23.29 13.89 25.23
CA LEU A 4 23.61 13.22 26.50
C LEU A 4 25.13 13.18 26.72
N PRO A 5 25.60 13.08 27.99
CA PRO A 5 27.03 12.84 28.25
C PRO A 5 27.50 11.58 27.52
N GLY A 6 28.51 11.71 26.66
CA GLY A 6 29.03 10.61 25.83
C GLY A 6 28.57 10.63 24.37
N ASP A 7 27.63 11.50 23.97
CA ASP A 7 27.31 11.70 22.55
C ASP A 7 28.50 12.41 21.86
N SER A 8 28.75 12.02 20.59
CA SER A 8 29.79 12.69 19.79
C SER A 8 29.41 14.16 19.59
N PRO A 9 30.34 15.12 19.83
CA PRO A 9 30.08 16.54 19.62
C PRO A 9 29.76 16.91 18.17
N ASP A 10 30.12 16.07 17.22
CA ASP A 10 29.90 16.27 15.77
C ASP A 10 28.58 15.69 15.26
N MET A 11 27.70 15.21 16.14
CA MET A 11 26.45 14.60 15.72
C MET A 11 25.40 15.64 15.37
N ASP A 12 24.93 15.61 14.11
CA ASP A 12 23.82 16.45 13.63
C ASP A 12 22.45 15.84 14.05
N PHE A 13 22.01 16.19 15.26
CA PHE A 13 20.71 15.73 15.78
C PHE A 13 19.52 16.21 14.93
N GLN A 14 19.66 17.34 14.24
CA GLN A 14 18.59 17.83 13.36
C GLN A 14 18.45 16.96 12.12
N ALA A 15 19.59 16.54 11.52
CA ALA A 15 19.57 15.61 10.39
C ALA A 15 18.96 14.26 10.78
N VAL A 16 19.30 13.73 11.98
CA VAL A 16 18.69 12.49 12.51
C VAL A 16 17.18 12.65 12.67
N ALA A 17 16.73 13.74 13.30
CA ALA A 17 15.30 14.00 13.51
C ALA A 17 14.53 14.14 12.19
N ASN A 18 15.10 14.86 11.22
CA ASN A 18 14.50 15.03 9.89
C ASN A 18 14.36 13.68 9.15
N PHE A 19 15.39 12.84 9.21
CA PHE A 19 15.34 11.52 8.59
C PHE A 19 14.31 10.61 9.25
N GLN A 20 14.23 10.59 10.58
CA GLN A 20 13.23 9.83 11.31
C GLN A 20 11.81 10.31 10.99
N GLN A 21 11.60 11.64 10.89
CA GLN A 21 10.32 12.20 10.49
C GLN A 21 9.92 11.81 9.06
N GLN A 22 10.85 11.89 8.11
CA GLN A 22 10.63 11.48 6.73
C GLN A 22 10.25 9.99 6.65
N THR A 23 11.01 9.14 7.32
CA THR A 23 10.77 7.69 7.35
C THR A 23 9.43 7.34 8.01
N SER A 24 9.10 8.01 9.10
CA SER A 24 7.81 7.84 9.81
C SER A 24 6.61 8.28 8.94
N ASN A 25 6.76 9.38 8.19
CA ASN A 25 5.73 9.84 7.27
C ASN A 25 5.49 8.80 6.16
N LEU A 26 6.56 8.29 5.55
CA LEU A 26 6.47 7.27 4.51
C LEU A 26 5.87 5.94 5.05
N LEU A 27 6.22 5.56 6.28
CA LEU A 27 5.64 4.40 6.95
C LEU A 27 4.11 4.55 7.14
N ARG A 28 3.64 5.74 7.54
CA ARG A 28 2.20 6.02 7.64
C ARG A 28 1.52 5.97 6.28
N GLU A 29 2.12 6.56 5.24
CA GLU A 29 1.56 6.55 3.89
C GLU A 29 1.44 5.13 3.34
N THR A 30 2.49 4.31 3.47
CA THR A 30 2.45 2.91 3.03
C THR A 30 1.44 2.07 3.81
N SER A 31 1.27 2.35 5.11
CA SER A 31 0.25 1.71 5.94
C SER A 31 -1.17 2.09 5.52
N LEU A 32 -1.39 3.35 5.09
CA LEU A 32 -2.66 3.78 4.51
C LEU A 32 -2.92 3.09 3.17
N GLY A 33 -1.90 2.99 2.31
CA GLY A 33 -2.00 2.25 1.05
C GLY A 33 -2.42 0.79 1.27
N ARG A 34 -1.88 0.12 2.29
CA ARG A 34 -2.30 -1.23 2.67
C ARG A 34 -3.77 -1.29 3.10
N LYS A 35 -4.22 -0.36 3.93
CA LYS A 35 -5.64 -0.32 4.35
C LYS A 35 -6.59 -0.15 3.16
N ASN A 36 -6.22 0.68 2.18
CA ASN A 36 -7.02 0.84 0.97
C ASN A 36 -7.10 -0.46 0.16
N LEU A 37 -6.01 -1.24 0.11
CA LEU A 37 -6.04 -2.57 -0.54
C LEU A 37 -6.91 -3.56 0.22
N ASP A 38 -6.85 -3.57 1.55
CA ASP A 38 -7.67 -4.45 2.39
C ASP A 38 -9.17 -4.11 2.22
N GLU A 39 -9.52 -2.82 2.15
CA GLU A 39 -10.88 -2.35 1.84
C GLU A 39 -11.32 -2.78 0.44
N ALA A 40 -10.47 -2.60 -0.56
CA ALA A 40 -10.76 -2.99 -1.93
C ALA A 40 -10.99 -4.51 -2.06
N GLU A 41 -10.19 -5.32 -1.38
CA GLU A 41 -10.36 -6.77 -1.33
C GLU A 41 -11.71 -7.16 -0.71
N GLU A 42 -12.09 -6.50 0.37
CA GLU A 42 -13.39 -6.72 0.99
C GLU A 42 -14.53 -6.33 0.03
N ARG A 43 -14.43 -5.19 -0.64
CA ARG A 43 -15.42 -4.74 -1.63
C ARG A 43 -15.55 -5.73 -2.78
N LEU A 44 -14.43 -6.21 -3.36
CA LEU A 44 -14.45 -7.22 -4.43
C LEU A 44 -15.09 -8.54 -3.97
N ARG A 45 -14.82 -9.00 -2.75
CA ARG A 45 -15.47 -10.19 -2.21
C ARG A 45 -17.01 -10.06 -2.14
N TYR A 46 -17.53 -8.89 -1.78
CA TYR A 46 -18.97 -8.64 -1.81
C TYR A 46 -19.53 -8.54 -3.23
N ILE A 47 -18.76 -7.96 -4.16
CA ILE A 47 -19.12 -7.89 -5.58
C ILE A 47 -19.20 -9.30 -6.18
N GLU A 48 -18.23 -10.17 -5.90
CA GLU A 48 -18.23 -11.57 -6.32
C GLU A 48 -19.52 -12.27 -5.92
N ALA A 49 -19.94 -12.12 -4.67
CA ALA A 49 -21.18 -12.70 -4.15
C ALA A 49 -22.45 -12.06 -4.75
N ALA A 50 -22.40 -10.80 -5.19
CA ALA A 50 -23.52 -10.06 -5.76
C ALA A 50 -23.71 -10.33 -7.26
N LEU A 51 -22.62 -10.57 -8.01
CA LEU A 51 -22.64 -10.77 -9.46
C LEU A 51 -23.69 -11.79 -9.92
N PRO A 52 -23.74 -13.05 -9.41
CA PRO A 52 -24.72 -14.03 -9.86
C PRO A 52 -26.16 -13.69 -9.47
N ARG A 53 -26.36 -12.70 -8.59
CA ARG A 53 -27.67 -12.24 -8.12
C ARG A 53 -28.10 -10.93 -8.80
N THR A 54 -27.26 -10.39 -9.68
CA THR A 54 -27.52 -9.14 -10.40
C THR A 54 -28.50 -9.38 -11.53
N THR A 55 -29.61 -8.63 -11.57
CA THR A 55 -30.73 -8.87 -12.48
C THR A 55 -30.32 -8.78 -13.96
N ARG A 56 -29.47 -7.82 -14.32
CA ARG A 56 -29.00 -7.59 -15.70
C ARG A 56 -27.50 -7.80 -15.83
N VAL A 57 -27.00 -8.86 -15.19
CA VAL A 57 -25.58 -9.22 -15.30
C VAL A 57 -25.25 -9.65 -16.74
N THR A 58 -24.07 -9.29 -17.22
CA THR A 58 -23.54 -9.63 -18.53
C THR A 58 -22.18 -10.27 -18.41
N GLN A 59 -21.70 -10.89 -19.49
CA GLN A 59 -20.33 -11.44 -19.54
C GLN A 59 -19.26 -10.34 -19.31
N ALA A 60 -19.52 -9.11 -19.76
CA ALA A 60 -18.62 -8.00 -19.54
C ALA A 60 -18.39 -7.68 -18.05
N HIS A 61 -19.43 -7.83 -17.21
CA HIS A 61 -19.28 -7.63 -15.77
C HIS A 61 -18.34 -8.67 -15.12
N PHE A 62 -18.41 -9.94 -15.55
CA PHE A 62 -17.49 -10.98 -15.07
C PHE A 62 -16.04 -10.71 -15.53
N GLN A 63 -15.85 -10.27 -16.77
CA GLN A 63 -14.52 -9.93 -17.28
C GLN A 63 -13.91 -8.74 -16.55
N GLU A 64 -14.72 -7.72 -16.25
CA GLU A 64 -14.26 -6.55 -15.49
C GLU A 64 -13.93 -6.92 -14.03
N PHE A 65 -14.72 -7.77 -13.41
CA PHE A 65 -14.41 -8.32 -12.09
C PHE A 65 -13.06 -9.03 -12.07
N GLU A 66 -12.83 -9.95 -13.02
CA GLU A 66 -11.55 -10.66 -13.13
C GLU A 66 -10.36 -9.71 -13.38
N ARG A 67 -10.56 -8.62 -14.15
CA ARG A 67 -9.54 -7.61 -14.36
C ARG A 67 -9.17 -6.94 -13.04
N LEU A 68 -10.17 -6.49 -12.29
CA LEU A 68 -9.96 -5.84 -11.00
C LEU A 68 -9.31 -6.76 -9.95
N GLU A 69 -9.68 -8.03 -9.90
CA GLU A 69 -8.99 -9.00 -9.02
C GLU A 69 -7.50 -9.15 -9.35
N LYS A 70 -7.16 -9.29 -10.63
CA LYS A 70 -5.76 -9.40 -11.08
C LYS A 70 -4.96 -8.14 -10.78
N GLU A 71 -5.59 -6.97 -10.97
CA GLU A 71 -4.97 -5.68 -10.67
C GLU A 71 -4.75 -5.49 -9.17
N LEU A 72 -5.73 -5.84 -8.33
CA LEU A 72 -5.59 -5.86 -6.88
C LEU A 72 -4.43 -6.75 -6.43
N ALA A 73 -4.34 -7.97 -6.97
CA ALA A 73 -3.24 -8.89 -6.66
C ALA A 73 -1.87 -8.28 -7.02
N THR A 74 -1.77 -7.63 -8.17
CA THR A 74 -0.56 -6.94 -8.63
C THR A 74 -0.18 -5.79 -7.69
N LEU A 75 -1.15 -4.96 -7.31
CA LEU A 75 -0.92 -3.86 -6.37
C LEU A 75 -0.50 -4.37 -4.98
N LYS A 76 -1.11 -5.44 -4.49
CA LYS A 76 -0.71 -6.09 -3.23
C LYS A 76 0.73 -6.60 -3.27
N MET A 77 1.11 -7.28 -4.36
CA MET A 77 2.50 -7.77 -4.54
C MET A 77 3.51 -6.62 -4.59
N ARG A 78 3.22 -5.53 -5.30
CA ARG A 78 4.13 -4.36 -5.38
C ARG A 78 4.32 -3.68 -4.03
N LEU A 79 3.25 -3.53 -3.24
CA LEU A 79 3.32 -2.85 -1.95
C LEU A 79 3.94 -3.75 -0.87
N MET A 80 3.45 -4.99 -0.74
CA MET A 80 3.76 -5.86 0.40
C MET A 80 4.73 -7.01 0.06
N GLY A 81 4.93 -7.29 -1.24
CA GLY A 81 5.69 -8.46 -1.71
C GLY A 81 4.82 -9.70 -1.86
N ASP A 82 5.43 -10.76 -2.40
CA ASP A 82 4.77 -12.05 -2.59
C ASP A 82 4.86 -12.88 -1.29
N PRO A 83 3.72 -13.16 -0.63
CA PRO A 83 3.71 -13.92 0.61
C PRO A 83 4.16 -15.37 0.44
N ILE A 84 3.98 -15.96 -0.74
CA ILE A 84 4.36 -17.36 -1.02
C ILE A 84 5.88 -17.48 -1.10
N LEU A 85 6.52 -16.55 -1.83
CA LEU A 85 7.98 -16.53 -1.95
C LEU A 85 8.65 -16.20 -0.60
N GLN A 86 8.03 -15.31 0.18
CA GLN A 86 8.50 -15.00 1.54
C GLN A 86 8.46 -16.22 2.45
N GLN A 87 7.39 -17.04 2.40
CA GLN A 87 7.29 -18.28 3.19
C GLN A 87 8.33 -19.32 2.78
N LYS A 88 8.73 -19.35 1.51
CA LYS A 88 9.74 -20.29 1.00
C LYS A 88 11.17 -19.82 1.26
N ASN A 89 11.38 -18.66 1.89
CA ASN A 89 12.68 -18.02 2.06
C ASN A 89 13.45 -17.83 0.71
N GLU A 90 12.72 -17.68 -0.38
CA GLU A 90 13.34 -17.38 -1.67
C GLU A 90 13.84 -15.93 -1.69
N SER A 91 14.99 -15.70 -2.35
CA SER A 91 15.54 -14.36 -2.49
C SER A 91 14.68 -13.54 -3.44
N VAL A 92 13.91 -12.62 -2.90
CA VAL A 92 13.09 -11.65 -3.66
C VAL A 92 13.53 -10.24 -3.35
N SER A 93 13.39 -9.35 -4.34
CA SER A 93 13.60 -7.93 -4.10
C SER A 93 12.66 -7.42 -3.01
N PRO A 94 13.17 -6.67 -2.02
CA PRO A 94 12.34 -6.16 -0.93
C PRO A 94 11.20 -5.29 -1.46
N SER A 95 9.98 -5.53 -0.99
CA SER A 95 8.80 -4.73 -1.30
C SER A 95 8.93 -3.28 -0.77
N ILE A 96 8.03 -2.39 -1.19
CA ILE A 96 8.01 -1.02 -0.69
C ILE A 96 7.90 -1.00 0.84
N THR A 97 6.95 -1.74 1.40
CA THR A 97 6.75 -1.81 2.87
C THR A 97 7.93 -2.44 3.61
N SER A 98 8.58 -3.47 3.03
CA SER A 98 9.77 -4.07 3.63
C SER A 98 10.95 -3.10 3.72
N ARG A 99 11.18 -2.32 2.65
CA ARG A 99 12.25 -1.31 2.63
C ARG A 99 12.01 -0.21 3.67
N VAL A 100 10.78 0.31 3.70
CA VAL A 100 10.41 1.37 4.66
C VAL A 100 10.47 0.86 6.08
N GLY A 101 9.85 -0.28 6.36
CA GLY A 101 9.81 -0.89 7.70
C GLY A 101 11.20 -1.26 8.22
N GLY A 102 12.05 -1.85 7.36
CA GLY A 102 13.41 -2.22 7.74
C GLY A 102 14.24 -1.02 8.21
N VAL A 103 14.13 0.12 7.52
CA VAL A 103 14.81 1.35 7.95
C VAL A 103 14.13 1.99 9.15
N ALA A 104 12.79 2.08 9.15
CA ALA A 104 12.05 2.70 10.23
C ALA A 104 12.32 2.02 11.58
N TYR A 105 12.17 0.70 11.64
CA TYR A 105 12.39 -0.07 12.88
C TYR A 105 13.87 -0.16 13.25
N GLY A 106 14.78 -0.27 12.26
CA GLY A 106 16.21 -0.33 12.53
C GLY A 106 16.83 0.99 12.99
N HIS A 107 16.17 2.13 12.72
CA HIS A 107 16.67 3.46 13.08
C HIS A 107 15.87 4.13 14.21
N TRP A 108 14.73 3.58 14.62
CA TRP A 108 13.80 4.20 15.57
C TRP A 108 14.42 4.49 16.95
N ASP A 109 15.15 3.50 17.48
CA ASP A 109 15.72 3.56 18.82
C ASP A 109 17.17 4.05 18.84
N THR A 110 17.71 4.46 17.68
CA THR A 110 19.08 4.93 17.56
C THR A 110 19.13 6.46 17.45
N ARG A 111 20.21 7.04 17.98
CA ARG A 111 20.58 8.45 17.78
C ARG A 111 21.69 8.61 16.72
N GLN A 112 22.12 7.51 16.13
CA GLN A 112 23.18 7.55 15.14
C GLN A 112 22.73 8.26 13.86
N GLN A 113 23.68 8.83 13.16
CA GLN A 113 23.46 9.40 11.82
C GLN A 113 22.94 8.28 10.89
N PRO A 114 21.92 8.56 10.05
CA PRO A 114 21.49 7.60 9.05
C PRO A 114 22.63 7.32 8.06
N THR A 115 22.86 6.04 7.76
CA THR A 115 23.84 5.64 6.77
C THR A 115 23.39 6.03 5.36
N GLU A 116 24.32 6.17 4.43
CA GLU A 116 24.00 6.44 3.01
C GLU A 116 23.11 5.34 2.41
N THR A 117 23.31 4.09 2.84
CA THR A 117 22.45 2.97 2.43
C THR A 117 21.00 3.16 2.91
N GLN A 118 20.79 3.57 4.16
CA GLN A 118 19.46 3.84 4.69
C GLN A 118 18.79 5.01 3.97
N LYS A 119 19.51 6.10 3.70
CA LYS A 119 19.01 7.24 2.93
C LYS A 119 18.58 6.82 1.53
N ALA A 120 19.46 6.14 0.79
CA ALA A 120 19.18 5.66 -0.56
C ALA A 120 17.99 4.69 -0.59
N GLN A 121 17.84 3.83 0.42
CA GLN A 121 16.73 2.90 0.54
C GLN A 121 15.39 3.62 0.74
N ILE A 122 15.33 4.64 1.61
CA ILE A 122 14.12 5.44 1.83
C ILE A 122 13.77 6.29 0.61
N GLU A 123 14.75 6.91 -0.05
CA GLU A 123 14.54 7.68 -1.28
C GLU A 123 13.98 6.79 -2.42
N SER A 124 14.56 5.60 -2.60
CA SER A 124 14.06 4.64 -3.58
C SER A 124 12.64 4.18 -3.26
N ALA A 125 12.37 3.83 -2.00
CA ALA A 125 11.03 3.43 -1.57
C ALA A 125 10.00 4.56 -1.75
N ALA A 126 10.38 5.82 -1.47
CA ALA A 126 9.52 6.98 -1.66
C ALA A 126 9.17 7.21 -3.13
N ARG A 127 10.14 7.11 -4.05
CA ARG A 127 9.88 7.21 -5.51
C ARG A 127 8.93 6.13 -5.98
N ASP A 128 9.17 4.88 -5.59
CA ASP A 128 8.33 3.74 -5.99
C ASP A 128 6.92 3.88 -5.42
N TYR A 129 6.79 4.38 -4.18
CA TYR A 129 5.50 4.60 -3.57
C TYR A 129 4.71 5.75 -4.22
N GLN A 130 5.37 6.80 -4.71
CA GLN A 130 4.67 7.88 -5.44
C GLN A 130 4.06 7.35 -6.75
N ALA A 131 4.79 6.55 -7.52
CA ALA A 131 4.24 5.88 -8.70
C ALA A 131 3.08 4.93 -8.33
N TYR A 132 3.28 4.12 -7.28
CA TYR A 132 2.27 3.21 -6.75
C TYR A 132 0.96 3.92 -6.33
N LYS A 133 1.05 5.10 -5.70
CA LYS A 133 -0.15 5.89 -5.30
C LYS A 133 -1.02 6.26 -6.49
N GLY A 134 -0.40 6.59 -7.63
CA GLY A 134 -1.15 6.89 -8.85
C GLY A 134 -1.95 5.68 -9.34
N ASP A 135 -1.31 4.51 -9.40
CA ASP A 135 -1.94 3.27 -9.82
C ASP A 135 -3.04 2.83 -8.84
N LEU A 136 -2.77 2.92 -7.53
CA LEU A 136 -3.77 2.60 -6.51
C LEU A 136 -4.99 3.52 -6.61
N LYS A 137 -4.79 4.82 -6.84
CA LYS A 137 -5.90 5.75 -7.02
C LYS A 137 -6.75 5.39 -8.24
N SER A 138 -6.10 5.12 -9.39
CA SER A 138 -6.80 4.70 -10.61
C SER A 138 -7.62 3.44 -10.38
N PHE A 139 -7.04 2.45 -9.73
CA PHE A 139 -7.73 1.22 -9.37
C PHE A 139 -8.96 1.44 -8.46
N MET A 140 -8.85 2.32 -7.45
CA MET A 140 -9.97 2.65 -6.58
C MET A 140 -11.09 3.38 -7.33
N ASP A 141 -10.74 4.27 -8.25
CA ASP A 141 -11.69 4.96 -9.14
C ASP A 141 -12.42 3.96 -10.06
N ASP A 142 -11.69 2.99 -10.64
CA ASP A 142 -12.26 1.90 -11.47
C ASP A 142 -13.20 1.00 -10.66
N LEU A 143 -12.81 0.62 -9.45
CA LEU A 143 -13.63 -0.19 -8.55
C LEU A 143 -14.94 0.53 -8.18
N GLU A 144 -14.89 1.84 -7.93
CA GLU A 144 -16.08 2.66 -7.65
C GLU A 144 -16.98 2.75 -8.88
N ALA A 145 -16.40 2.94 -10.07
CA ALA A 145 -17.15 2.98 -11.33
C ALA A 145 -17.86 1.65 -11.60
N PHE A 146 -17.16 0.53 -11.40
CA PHE A 146 -17.73 -0.81 -11.56
C PHE A 146 -18.86 -1.09 -10.58
N GLN A 147 -18.73 -0.70 -9.32
CA GLN A 147 -19.83 -0.82 -8.35
C GLN A 147 -21.06 -0.02 -8.76
N SER A 148 -20.85 1.20 -9.27
CA SER A 148 -21.96 2.04 -9.77
C SER A 148 -22.65 1.41 -10.99
N GLU A 149 -21.90 0.77 -11.88
CA GLU A 149 -22.45 0.03 -13.02
C GLU A 149 -23.28 -1.17 -12.56
N LEU A 150 -22.76 -1.95 -11.64
CA LEU A 150 -23.48 -3.10 -11.06
C LEU A 150 -24.78 -2.69 -10.35
N GLN A 151 -24.76 -1.57 -9.62
CA GLN A 151 -25.96 -1.01 -8.99
C GLN A 151 -27.04 -0.70 -10.03
N LYS A 152 -26.67 -0.02 -11.13
CA LYS A 152 -27.58 0.24 -12.27
C LYS A 152 -28.08 -1.04 -12.95
N ALA A 153 -27.28 -2.10 -12.93
CA ALA A 153 -27.65 -3.41 -13.43
C ALA A 153 -28.57 -4.20 -12.49
N GLY A 154 -28.87 -3.66 -11.30
CA GLY A 154 -29.75 -4.28 -10.29
C GLY A 154 -29.04 -5.27 -9.38
N ALA A 155 -27.76 -5.00 -9.08
CA ALA A 155 -27.01 -5.77 -8.09
C ALA A 155 -27.57 -5.54 -6.66
N PRO A 156 -27.51 -6.56 -5.79
CA PRO A 156 -27.73 -6.37 -4.36
C PRO A 156 -26.73 -5.35 -3.79
N TRP A 157 -27.10 -4.74 -2.67
CA TRP A 157 -26.21 -3.79 -2.00
C TRP A 157 -24.84 -4.42 -1.66
N THR A 158 -23.78 -3.66 -1.90
CA THR A 158 -22.42 -4.00 -1.51
C THR A 158 -21.74 -2.82 -0.79
N PRO A 159 -20.80 -3.06 0.14
CA PRO A 159 -20.05 -1.99 0.79
C PRO A 159 -19.39 -1.04 -0.22
N GLY A 160 -19.42 0.26 0.07
CA GLY A 160 -18.89 1.30 -0.81
C GLY A 160 -19.88 1.89 -1.82
N GLN A 161 -21.11 1.34 -1.91
CA GLN A 161 -22.17 1.98 -2.70
C GLN A 161 -22.61 3.28 -2.04
N LYS A 162 -22.74 4.34 -2.85
CA LYS A 162 -23.29 5.63 -2.41
C LYS A 162 -24.80 5.56 -2.39
N LEU A 163 -25.41 6.22 -1.42
CA LEU A 163 -26.86 6.47 -1.44
C LEU A 163 -27.11 7.60 -2.43
N ASP A 164 -28.03 7.35 -3.38
CA ASP A 164 -28.53 8.38 -4.32
C ASP A 164 -29.46 9.35 -3.59
#